data_aa01e60044d0a0bcecd4b6fad53bc964
#
_entry.id   aa01e60044d0a0bcecd4b6fad53bc964
#
_cell.length_a   1.000
_cell.length_b   1.000
_cell.length_c   1.000
_cell.angle_alpha   90.00
_cell.angle_beta   90.00
_cell.angle_gamma   90.00
#
_symmetry.space_group_name_H-M   'P 1'
#
loop_
_entity.id
_entity.type
_entity.pdbx_description
1 polymer ?
#
loop_
_entity_poly.entity_id
_entity_poly.type
_entity_poly.pdbx_seq_one_letter_code
_entity_poly.pdbx_strand_id
1 'polypeptide(L)'
;MTRLTAWRAVHPDLRSSRGFRWPWPGNEAVAPLPDGAEFTHRNPCPKFVGDGLCLAKTWRGAASGSIPAITCLLVEFAPADVLGEDDDKVRVSRCRVVDVFDAPALIRDGWCQGADLRGANLRGANLQIADLRDANLWGADLRDADLRGANLRDANLLDANLLDANLRGANLRDADLWGADLRDADLRGANLRDANLLDADLRDANLLDANLRDANLRGARVDRWTRWPDGFDPKQAGVRS
;
A
#
# COMPACT_ATOMS: atom_id res chain seq x y z
N MET A 1 21.17 -26.15 -7.00
CA MET A 1 20.03 -26.13 -6.06
C MET A 1 19.18 -24.94 -6.41
N THR A 2 17.89 -25.15 -6.66
CA THR A 2 16.94 -24.08 -6.95
C THR A 2 16.75 -23.26 -5.67
N ARG A 3 16.96 -21.93 -5.72
CA ARG A 3 16.67 -21.02 -4.62
C ARG A 3 15.35 -20.32 -4.89
N LEU A 4 14.57 -20.11 -3.85
CA LEU A 4 13.34 -19.35 -3.88
C LEU A 4 13.62 -17.95 -3.35
N THR A 5 12.82 -16.97 -3.77
CA THR A 5 12.91 -15.59 -3.31
C THR A 5 11.61 -15.13 -2.66
N ALA A 6 11.72 -14.23 -1.70
CA ALA A 6 10.58 -13.58 -1.07
C ALA A 6 10.96 -12.18 -0.54
N TRP A 7 9.96 -11.44 -0.03
CA TRP A 7 10.10 -10.07 0.42
C TRP A 7 9.83 -9.92 1.91
N ARG A 8 10.42 -8.91 2.51
CA ARG A 8 10.13 -8.53 3.90
C ARG A 8 10.12 -7.01 4.05
N ALA A 9 8.99 -6.43 4.48
CA ALA A 9 8.93 -5.04 4.93
C ALA A 9 9.61 -4.89 6.30
N VAL A 10 10.47 -3.89 6.44
CA VAL A 10 11.21 -3.60 7.65
C VAL A 10 11.26 -2.08 7.89
N HIS A 11 11.61 -1.66 9.11
CA HIS A 11 11.99 -0.27 9.37
C HIS A 11 13.27 0.10 8.61
N PRO A 12 13.53 1.39 8.32
CA PRO A 12 14.75 1.83 7.62
C PRO A 12 16.05 1.40 8.29
N ASP A 13 16.04 1.13 9.60
CA ASP A 13 17.19 0.61 10.37
C ASP A 13 17.29 -0.93 10.33
N LEU A 14 16.57 -1.58 9.43
CA LEU A 14 16.48 -3.02 9.24
C LEU A 14 15.87 -3.79 10.42
N ARG A 15 15.03 -3.16 11.24
CA ARG A 15 14.30 -3.85 12.31
C ARG A 15 12.91 -4.29 11.86
N SER A 16 12.49 -5.46 12.32
CA SER A 16 11.10 -5.89 12.24
C SER A 16 10.25 -5.20 13.32
N SER A 17 8.93 -5.24 13.20
CA SER A 17 7.98 -4.73 14.22
C SER A 17 8.20 -5.32 15.62
N ARG A 18 8.87 -6.47 15.73
CA ARG A 18 9.20 -7.14 16.99
C ARG A 18 10.67 -6.98 17.42
N GLY A 19 11.39 -6.03 16.81
CA GLY A 19 12.76 -5.69 17.18
C GLY A 19 13.84 -6.61 16.63
N PHE A 20 13.51 -7.66 15.87
CA PHE A 20 14.53 -8.49 15.21
C PHE A 20 15.27 -7.64 14.18
N ARG A 21 16.61 -7.59 14.27
CA ARG A 21 17.46 -6.87 13.33
C ARG A 21 17.89 -7.78 12.20
N TRP A 22 17.48 -7.43 10.99
CA TRP A 22 17.86 -8.14 9.78
C TRP A 22 19.32 -7.81 9.42
N PRO A 23 20.08 -8.79 8.95
CA PRO A 23 21.45 -8.55 8.53
C PRO A 23 21.50 -7.73 7.24
N TRP A 24 22.67 -7.16 6.97
CA TRP A 24 22.96 -6.50 5.69
C TRP A 24 23.01 -7.51 4.53
N PRO A 25 22.83 -7.06 3.26
CA PRO A 25 22.94 -7.93 2.08
C PRO A 25 24.19 -8.79 2.08
N GLY A 26 24.04 -10.03 1.62
CA GLY A 26 25.11 -11.05 1.62
C GLY A 26 25.19 -11.92 2.87
N ASN A 27 24.52 -11.54 3.97
CA ASN A 27 24.53 -12.30 5.22
C ASN A 27 23.25 -13.13 5.41
N GLU A 28 23.34 -14.15 6.25
CA GLU A 28 22.23 -15.02 6.58
C GLU A 28 21.47 -14.56 7.82
N ALA A 29 20.13 -14.66 7.76
CA ALA A 29 19.24 -14.56 8.90
C ALA A 29 18.81 -15.98 9.28
N VAL A 30 18.98 -16.35 10.54
CA VAL A 30 18.55 -17.65 11.08
C VAL A 30 17.56 -17.39 12.21
N ALA A 31 16.40 -18.06 12.14
CA ALA A 31 15.43 -17.98 13.22
C ALA A 31 15.89 -18.88 14.38
N PRO A 32 15.88 -18.39 15.62
CA PRO A 32 15.95 -19.27 16.77
C PRO A 32 14.64 -20.09 16.79
N LEU A 33 14.73 -21.37 16.49
CA LEU A 33 13.59 -22.28 16.59
C LEU A 33 13.54 -22.88 17.99
N PRO A 34 12.40 -22.85 18.69
CA PRO A 34 12.24 -23.59 19.94
C PRO A 34 12.23 -25.08 19.65
N ASP A 35 12.87 -25.87 20.51
CA ASP A 35 12.84 -27.33 20.42
C ASP A 35 11.40 -27.84 20.46
N GLY A 36 11.01 -28.65 19.48
CA GLY A 36 9.70 -29.30 19.41
C GLY A 36 8.53 -28.44 18.94
N ALA A 37 8.78 -27.32 18.26
CA ALA A 37 7.72 -26.49 17.71
C ALA A 37 6.93 -27.20 16.59
N GLU A 38 5.64 -27.45 16.81
CA GLU A 38 4.72 -27.91 15.77
C GLU A 38 4.24 -26.70 14.95
N PHE A 39 4.33 -26.80 13.62
CA PHE A 39 3.92 -25.76 12.69
C PHE A 39 2.53 -26.06 12.13
N THR A 40 1.58 -25.16 12.32
CA THR A 40 0.25 -25.25 11.72
C THR A 40 0.17 -24.45 10.43
N HIS A 41 -0.34 -25.05 9.36
CA HIS A 41 -0.50 -24.43 8.03
C HIS A 41 -1.42 -23.18 8.01
N ARG A 42 -2.17 -22.91 9.08
CA ARG A 42 -3.20 -21.84 9.10
C ARG A 42 -2.70 -20.46 9.57
N ASN A 43 -1.46 -20.33 10.02
CA ASN A 43 -0.92 -19.04 10.46
C ASN A 43 0.59 -18.96 10.22
N PRO A 44 1.04 -18.61 9.01
CA PRO A 44 2.46 -18.57 8.66
C PRO A 44 3.23 -17.45 9.37
N CYS A 45 2.54 -16.46 9.95
CA CYS A 45 3.21 -15.41 10.75
C CYS A 45 3.40 -15.88 12.19
N PRO A 46 4.63 -15.88 12.71
CA PRO A 46 4.91 -16.32 14.08
C PRO A 46 4.17 -15.46 15.10
N LYS A 47 3.51 -16.11 16.07
CA LYS A 47 2.91 -15.42 17.23
C LYS A 47 3.96 -15.10 18.29
N PHE A 48 5.04 -15.88 18.33
CA PHE A 48 6.11 -15.79 19.31
C PHE A 48 7.47 -15.63 18.65
N VAL A 49 8.44 -15.09 19.40
CA VAL A 49 9.84 -15.05 18.98
C VAL A 49 10.33 -16.50 18.87
N GLY A 50 10.88 -16.86 17.72
CA GLY A 50 11.41 -18.23 17.49
C GLY A 50 10.61 -19.10 16.52
N ASP A 51 9.39 -18.70 16.10
CA ASP A 51 8.55 -19.50 15.19
C ASP A 51 8.94 -19.40 13.70
N GLY A 52 10.16 -19.04 13.39
CA GLY A 52 10.66 -18.87 12.03
C GLY A 52 10.60 -17.41 11.53
N LEU A 53 11.20 -17.19 10.36
CA LEU A 53 11.22 -15.91 9.69
C LEU A 53 10.02 -15.83 8.74
N CYS A 54 9.10 -14.92 8.99
CA CYS A 54 7.93 -14.70 8.12
C CYS A 54 8.31 -13.80 6.96
N LEU A 55 8.15 -14.29 5.73
CA LEU A 55 8.44 -13.61 4.49
C LEU A 55 7.19 -13.50 3.63
N ALA A 56 7.14 -12.49 2.78
CA ALA A 56 6.05 -12.28 1.84
C ALA A 56 6.41 -12.84 0.45
N LYS A 57 5.49 -13.59 -0.15
CA LYS A 57 5.60 -14.09 -1.52
C LYS A 57 5.12 -13.05 -2.53
N THR A 58 4.26 -12.14 -2.09
CA THR A 58 3.62 -11.12 -2.92
C THR A 58 3.78 -9.73 -2.32
N TRP A 59 3.57 -8.68 -3.11
CA TRP A 59 3.51 -7.29 -2.62
C TRP A 59 2.43 -7.11 -1.55
N ARG A 60 1.26 -7.73 -1.73
CA ARG A 60 0.19 -7.74 -0.74
C ARG A 60 0.67 -8.30 0.60
N GLY A 61 1.35 -9.43 0.59
CA GLY A 61 1.92 -10.03 1.79
C GLY A 61 2.96 -9.13 2.46
N ALA A 62 3.83 -8.47 1.68
CA ALA A 62 4.83 -7.53 2.21
C ALA A 62 4.18 -6.29 2.85
N ALA A 63 3.15 -5.74 2.21
CA ALA A 63 2.49 -4.52 2.64
C ALA A 63 1.41 -4.73 3.73
N SER A 64 0.97 -5.95 3.98
CA SER A 64 -0.09 -6.26 4.97
C SER A 64 0.35 -6.24 6.43
N GLY A 65 1.59 -5.82 6.72
CA GLY A 65 2.15 -5.77 8.07
C GLY A 65 1.81 -4.47 8.82
N SER A 66 2.16 -4.42 10.11
CA SER A 66 2.06 -3.22 10.95
C SER A 66 3.14 -2.16 10.66
N ILE A 67 4.14 -2.51 9.84
CA ILE A 67 5.20 -1.59 9.40
C ILE A 67 4.82 -1.09 8.01
N PRO A 68 4.86 0.24 7.77
CA PRO A 68 4.71 0.78 6.42
C PRO A 68 5.70 0.12 5.45
N ALA A 69 5.24 -0.24 4.24
CA ALA A 69 6.07 -0.84 3.21
C ALA A 69 6.98 0.22 2.55
N ILE A 70 7.88 0.81 3.34
CA ILE A 70 8.83 1.85 2.91
C ILE A 70 10.18 1.24 2.55
N THR A 71 10.62 0.24 3.33
CA THR A 71 11.86 -0.50 3.07
C THR A 71 11.55 -1.97 2.97
N CYS A 72 11.96 -2.60 1.88
CA CYS A 72 11.77 -4.03 1.65
C CYS A 72 13.11 -4.74 1.46
N LEU A 73 13.23 -5.90 2.07
CA LEU A 73 14.34 -6.83 1.83
C LEU A 73 13.93 -7.83 0.76
N LEU A 74 14.80 -8.06 -0.21
CA LEU A 74 14.75 -9.26 -1.05
C LEU A 74 15.59 -10.34 -0.37
N VAL A 75 15.02 -11.51 -0.19
CA VAL A 75 15.69 -12.64 0.46
C VAL A 75 15.63 -13.90 -0.40
N GLU A 76 16.65 -14.74 -0.28
CA GLU A 76 16.71 -16.08 -0.86
C GLU A 76 16.67 -17.15 0.24
N PHE A 77 16.04 -18.27 -0.04
CA PHE A 77 16.02 -19.45 0.85
C PHE A 77 15.94 -20.74 0.04
N ALA A 78 16.35 -21.85 0.65
CA ALA A 78 16.20 -23.17 0.02
C ALA A 78 14.79 -23.74 0.29
N PRO A 79 14.21 -24.56 -0.60
CA PRO A 79 12.94 -25.22 -0.34
C PRO A 79 12.92 -26.02 0.97
N ALA A 80 14.08 -26.60 1.36
CA ALA A 80 14.23 -27.33 2.61
C ALA A 80 14.14 -26.47 3.88
N ASP A 81 14.25 -25.14 3.74
CA ASP A 81 14.13 -24.20 4.86
C ASP A 81 12.67 -23.75 5.11
N VAL A 82 11.73 -24.15 4.24
CA VAL A 82 10.31 -23.79 4.37
C VAL A 82 9.68 -24.57 5.53
N LEU A 83 9.08 -23.83 6.45
CA LEU A 83 8.39 -24.36 7.63
C LEU A 83 6.86 -24.35 7.45
N GLY A 84 6.34 -23.54 6.56
CA GLY A 84 4.92 -23.42 6.21
C GLY A 84 4.67 -22.21 5.33
N GLU A 85 3.59 -22.24 4.55
CA GLU A 85 3.22 -21.16 3.63
C GLU A 85 1.71 -21.08 3.40
N ASP A 86 1.26 -19.91 2.93
CA ASP A 86 -0.04 -19.66 2.33
C ASP A 86 0.15 -18.94 0.98
N ASP A 87 -0.94 -18.38 0.42
CA ASP A 87 -0.88 -17.72 -0.89
C ASP A 87 0.03 -16.49 -0.90
N ASP A 88 0.07 -15.74 0.19
CA ASP A 88 0.78 -14.46 0.29
C ASP A 88 2.09 -14.52 1.08
N LYS A 89 2.27 -15.52 1.94
CA LYS A 89 3.37 -15.58 2.90
C LYS A 89 4.01 -16.95 2.98
N VAL A 90 5.29 -16.95 3.29
CA VAL A 90 6.08 -18.13 3.60
C VAL A 90 6.84 -17.94 4.89
N ARG A 91 6.95 -18.98 5.68
CA ARG A 91 7.78 -19.02 6.89
C ARG A 91 8.97 -19.95 6.66
N VAL A 92 10.16 -19.46 6.98
CA VAL A 92 11.41 -20.21 6.79
C VAL A 92 12.25 -20.23 8.05
N SER A 93 13.08 -21.28 8.20
CA SER A 93 14.04 -21.40 9.29
C SER A 93 15.23 -20.47 9.12
N ARG A 94 15.66 -20.28 7.86
CA ARG A 94 16.75 -19.37 7.48
C ARG A 94 16.55 -18.80 6.09
N CYS A 95 17.14 -17.65 5.85
CA CYS A 95 17.24 -17.04 4.53
C CYS A 95 18.47 -16.13 4.46
N ARG A 96 18.89 -15.82 3.25
CA ARG A 96 19.96 -14.84 3.01
C ARG A 96 19.33 -13.55 2.49
N VAL A 97 19.70 -12.41 3.05
CA VAL A 97 19.33 -11.11 2.50
C VAL A 97 20.16 -10.86 1.25
N VAL A 98 19.49 -10.70 0.12
CA VAL A 98 20.14 -10.44 -1.18
C VAL A 98 20.33 -8.95 -1.36
N ASP A 99 19.26 -8.18 -1.12
CA ASP A 99 19.26 -6.73 -1.34
C ASP A 99 18.26 -6.02 -0.43
N VAL A 100 18.37 -4.69 -0.38
CA VAL A 100 17.51 -3.77 0.37
C VAL A 100 16.96 -2.73 -0.60
N PHE A 101 15.64 -2.61 -0.67
CA PHE A 101 14.97 -1.72 -1.60
C PHE A 101 14.16 -0.65 -0.87
N ASP A 102 14.16 0.56 -1.42
CA ASP A 102 13.13 1.55 -1.17
C ASP A 102 11.85 1.13 -1.93
N ALA A 103 10.86 0.58 -1.22
CA ALA A 103 9.63 0.10 -1.84
C ALA A 103 8.89 1.20 -2.63
N PRO A 104 8.76 2.45 -2.12
CA PRO A 104 8.25 3.57 -2.93
C PRO A 104 9.02 3.80 -4.24
N ALA A 105 10.34 3.61 -4.26
CA ALA A 105 11.11 3.73 -5.51
C ALA A 105 10.72 2.66 -6.52
N LEU A 106 10.59 1.41 -6.10
CA LEU A 106 10.11 0.32 -6.97
C LEU A 106 8.72 0.60 -7.53
N ILE A 107 7.82 1.15 -6.70
CA ILE A 107 6.47 1.54 -7.12
C ILE A 107 6.54 2.66 -8.17
N ARG A 108 7.39 3.68 -7.97
CA ARG A 108 7.61 4.76 -8.94
C ARG A 108 8.12 4.24 -10.28
N ASP A 109 8.97 3.23 -10.26
CA ASP A 109 9.56 2.62 -11.47
C ASP A 109 8.57 1.68 -12.21
N GLY A 110 7.30 1.64 -11.79
CA GLY A 110 6.23 0.89 -12.46
C GLY A 110 6.14 -0.59 -12.10
N TRP A 111 6.87 -1.05 -11.09
CA TRP A 111 6.83 -2.47 -10.64
C TRP A 111 5.48 -2.86 -10.05
N CYS A 112 4.63 -1.89 -9.72
CA CYS A 112 3.32 -2.11 -9.12
C CYS A 112 2.14 -1.78 -10.05
N GLN A 113 2.37 -1.61 -11.35
CA GLN A 113 1.27 -1.51 -12.29
C GLN A 113 0.44 -2.81 -12.25
N GLY A 114 -0.88 -2.70 -12.05
CA GLY A 114 -1.77 -3.85 -11.90
C GLY A 114 -1.52 -4.69 -10.64
N ALA A 115 -0.68 -4.24 -9.71
CA ALA A 115 -0.33 -5.00 -8.51
C ALA A 115 -1.51 -5.13 -7.54
N ASP A 116 -1.59 -6.27 -6.86
CA ASP A 116 -2.50 -6.48 -5.72
C ASP A 116 -1.88 -5.88 -4.45
N LEU A 117 -2.34 -4.68 -4.10
CA LEU A 117 -1.93 -3.91 -2.91
C LEU A 117 -3.09 -3.77 -1.90
N ARG A 118 -4.08 -4.69 -1.94
CA ARG A 118 -5.23 -4.66 -1.03
C ARG A 118 -4.80 -4.65 0.42
N GLY A 119 -5.33 -3.68 1.20
CA GLY A 119 -4.99 -3.50 2.61
C GLY A 119 -3.52 -3.16 2.86
N ALA A 120 -2.79 -2.72 1.84
CA ALA A 120 -1.38 -2.34 1.98
C ALA A 120 -1.22 -1.18 2.97
N ASN A 121 -0.21 -1.25 3.85
CA ASN A 121 0.18 -0.12 4.68
C ASN A 121 1.24 0.73 3.95
N LEU A 122 0.75 1.80 3.29
CA LEU A 122 1.55 2.77 2.53
C LEU A 122 1.54 4.15 3.21
N ARG A 123 1.25 4.19 4.51
CA ARG A 123 1.19 5.42 5.27
C ARG A 123 2.51 6.21 5.20
N GLY A 124 2.41 7.49 4.84
CA GLY A 124 3.57 8.39 4.71
C GLY A 124 4.53 8.02 3.58
N ALA A 125 4.15 7.08 2.69
CA ALA A 125 5.01 6.67 1.59
C ALA A 125 5.20 7.81 0.58
N ASN A 126 6.42 7.95 0.07
CA ASN A 126 6.71 8.84 -1.05
C ASN A 126 6.42 8.12 -2.37
N LEU A 127 5.24 8.35 -2.93
CA LEU A 127 4.75 7.77 -4.18
C LEU A 127 4.63 8.82 -5.31
N GLN A 128 5.41 9.90 -5.22
CA GLN A 128 5.44 10.93 -6.25
C GLN A 128 5.74 10.31 -7.62
N ILE A 129 4.94 10.71 -8.64
CA ILE A 129 5.06 10.23 -10.04
C ILE A 129 4.99 8.70 -10.21
N ALA A 130 4.57 7.96 -9.19
CA ALA A 130 4.45 6.50 -9.22
C ALA A 130 3.47 6.05 -10.32
N ASP A 131 3.78 4.93 -10.98
CA ASP A 131 2.86 4.28 -11.90
C ASP A 131 2.09 3.17 -11.17
N LEU A 132 0.86 3.50 -10.77
CA LEU A 132 -0.08 2.64 -10.06
C LEU A 132 -1.33 2.34 -10.92
N ARG A 133 -1.21 2.43 -12.25
CA ARG A 133 -2.33 2.11 -13.14
C ARG A 133 -2.82 0.70 -12.91
N ASP A 134 -4.15 0.54 -12.94
CA ASP A 134 -4.83 -0.73 -12.77
C ASP A 134 -4.53 -1.43 -11.41
N ALA A 135 -3.79 -0.79 -10.49
CA ALA A 135 -3.45 -1.39 -9.20
C ALA A 135 -4.70 -1.56 -8.31
N ASN A 136 -4.74 -2.65 -7.56
CA ASN A 136 -5.78 -2.90 -6.58
C ASN A 136 -5.32 -2.44 -5.19
N LEU A 137 -5.79 -1.26 -4.80
CA LEU A 137 -5.50 -0.61 -3.51
C LEU A 137 -6.71 -0.65 -2.56
N TRP A 138 -7.65 -1.59 -2.75
CA TRP A 138 -8.83 -1.73 -1.90
C TRP A 138 -8.45 -1.78 -0.42
N GLY A 139 -9.01 -0.86 0.38
CA GLY A 139 -8.76 -0.77 1.82
C GLY A 139 -7.32 -0.45 2.20
N ALA A 140 -6.49 0.02 1.27
CA ALA A 140 -5.11 0.39 1.58
C ALA A 140 -5.05 1.60 2.52
N ASP A 141 -4.05 1.64 3.40
CA ASP A 141 -3.73 2.78 4.27
C ASP A 141 -2.69 3.68 3.56
N LEU A 142 -3.17 4.77 2.97
CA LEU A 142 -2.39 5.79 2.26
C LEU A 142 -2.36 7.12 3.02
N ARG A 143 -2.66 7.10 4.33
CA ARG A 143 -2.64 8.32 5.15
C ARG A 143 -1.28 9.01 5.07
N ASP A 144 -1.31 10.34 4.98
CA ASP A 144 -0.09 11.15 4.91
C ASP A 144 0.81 10.83 3.69
N ALA A 145 0.37 10.00 2.73
CA ALA A 145 1.19 9.61 1.57
C ALA A 145 1.35 10.77 0.58
N ASP A 146 2.51 10.87 -0.03
CA ASP A 146 2.79 11.83 -1.09
C ASP A 146 2.62 11.17 -2.47
N LEU A 147 1.47 11.41 -3.10
CA LEU A 147 1.05 10.88 -4.40
C LEU A 147 1.09 11.95 -5.50
N ARG A 148 1.85 13.04 -5.33
CA ARG A 148 1.92 14.11 -6.32
C ARG A 148 2.31 13.61 -7.70
N GLY A 149 1.47 13.90 -8.69
CA GLY A 149 1.69 13.49 -10.08
C GLY A 149 1.65 11.98 -10.31
N ALA A 150 1.24 11.17 -9.31
CA ALA A 150 1.11 9.73 -9.49
C ALA A 150 0.05 9.38 -10.54
N ASN A 151 0.26 8.28 -11.26
CA ASN A 151 -0.69 7.76 -12.21
C ASN A 151 -1.50 6.61 -11.59
N LEU A 152 -2.72 6.91 -11.16
CA LEU A 152 -3.69 6.00 -10.55
C LEU A 152 -4.87 5.70 -11.50
N ARG A 153 -4.64 5.86 -12.80
CA ARG A 153 -5.68 5.61 -13.80
C ARG A 153 -6.17 4.16 -13.70
N ASP A 154 -7.50 3.98 -13.75
CA ASP A 154 -8.16 2.68 -13.64
C ASP A 154 -7.84 1.92 -12.32
N ALA A 155 -7.22 2.57 -11.31
CA ALA A 155 -6.91 1.93 -10.03
C ALA A 155 -8.16 1.72 -9.17
N ASN A 156 -8.18 0.62 -8.40
CA ASN A 156 -9.22 0.35 -7.42
C ASN A 156 -8.76 0.86 -6.03
N LEU A 157 -9.36 1.96 -5.58
CA LEU A 157 -9.14 2.61 -4.27
C LEU A 157 -10.38 2.48 -3.36
N LEU A 158 -11.25 1.50 -3.61
CA LEU A 158 -12.46 1.25 -2.82
C LEU A 158 -12.10 1.15 -1.33
N ASP A 159 -12.80 1.91 -0.47
CA ASP A 159 -12.57 1.98 0.98
C ASP A 159 -11.12 2.30 1.39
N ALA A 160 -10.28 2.82 0.49
CA ALA A 160 -8.92 3.22 0.83
C ALA A 160 -8.91 4.43 1.78
N ASN A 161 -7.93 4.48 2.68
CA ASN A 161 -7.74 5.61 3.59
C ASN A 161 -6.66 6.55 3.04
N LEU A 162 -7.09 7.71 2.55
CA LEU A 162 -6.27 8.77 1.95
C LEU A 162 -6.30 10.06 2.81
N LEU A 163 -6.62 9.93 4.11
CA LEU A 163 -6.62 11.06 5.05
C LEU A 163 -5.26 11.80 4.98
N ASP A 164 -5.30 13.12 4.83
CA ASP A 164 -4.10 13.97 4.73
C ASP A 164 -3.17 13.64 3.55
N ALA A 165 -3.59 12.81 2.58
CA ALA A 165 -2.76 12.46 1.44
C ALA A 165 -2.58 13.63 0.46
N ASN A 166 -1.41 13.73 -0.15
CA ASN A 166 -1.12 14.73 -1.18
C ASN A 166 -1.25 14.12 -2.58
N LEU A 167 -2.38 14.39 -3.24
CA LEU A 167 -2.73 13.90 -4.58
C LEU A 167 -2.63 15.00 -5.65
N ARG A 168 -1.88 16.06 -5.38
CA ARG A 168 -1.77 17.21 -6.29
C ARG A 168 -1.28 16.78 -7.68
N GLY A 169 -2.09 17.10 -8.70
CA GLY A 169 -1.79 16.74 -10.09
C GLY A 169 -1.79 15.24 -10.40
N ALA A 170 -2.27 14.41 -9.48
CA ALA A 170 -2.39 12.96 -9.73
C ALA A 170 -3.41 12.66 -10.82
N ASN A 171 -3.19 11.60 -11.58
CA ASN A 171 -4.14 11.10 -12.58
C ASN A 171 -4.99 9.98 -11.98
N LEU A 172 -6.21 10.29 -11.60
CA LEU A 172 -7.23 9.40 -11.04
C LEU A 172 -8.37 9.12 -12.04
N ARG A 173 -8.09 9.30 -13.33
CA ARG A 173 -9.08 9.07 -14.36
C ARG A 173 -9.57 7.63 -14.31
N ASP A 174 -10.90 7.43 -14.40
CA ASP A 174 -11.56 6.12 -14.35
C ASP A 174 -11.27 5.31 -13.05
N ALA A 175 -10.67 5.92 -12.01
CA ALA A 175 -10.38 5.24 -10.73
C ALA A 175 -11.65 5.01 -9.90
N ASP A 176 -11.69 3.90 -9.14
CA ASP A 176 -12.77 3.59 -8.19
C ASP A 176 -12.37 4.03 -6.77
N LEU A 177 -12.99 5.11 -6.29
CA LEU A 177 -12.81 5.71 -4.96
C LEU A 177 -14.07 5.56 -4.09
N TRP A 178 -14.94 4.59 -4.39
CA TRP A 178 -16.15 4.38 -3.61
C TRP A 178 -15.82 4.18 -2.14
N GLY A 179 -16.47 4.98 -1.27
CA GLY A 179 -16.28 4.91 0.18
C GLY A 179 -14.89 5.33 0.68
N ALA A 180 -14.00 5.81 -0.19
CA ALA A 180 -12.66 6.22 0.22
C ALA A 180 -12.69 7.40 1.19
N ASP A 181 -11.79 7.42 2.17
CA ASP A 181 -11.59 8.52 3.10
C ASP A 181 -10.55 9.51 2.52
N LEU A 182 -11.05 10.62 1.99
CA LEU A 182 -10.26 11.70 1.37
C LEU A 182 -10.28 12.99 2.22
N ARG A 183 -10.61 12.88 3.51
CA ARG A 183 -10.60 14.05 4.39
C ARG A 183 -9.23 14.70 4.42
N ASP A 184 -9.23 16.04 4.41
CA ASP A 184 -8.00 16.85 4.44
C ASP A 184 -7.04 16.59 3.26
N ALA A 185 -7.43 15.79 2.25
CA ALA A 185 -6.57 15.47 1.11
C ALA A 185 -6.39 16.66 0.16
N ASP A 186 -5.17 16.80 -0.36
CA ASP A 186 -4.86 17.81 -1.38
C ASP A 186 -4.99 17.23 -2.80
N LEU A 187 -6.12 17.48 -3.45
CA LEU A 187 -6.47 17.02 -4.80
C LEU A 187 -6.31 18.13 -5.86
N ARG A 188 -5.58 19.22 -5.55
CA ARG A 188 -5.43 20.33 -6.48
C ARG A 188 -4.87 19.89 -7.83
N GLY A 189 -5.57 20.27 -8.90
CA GLY A 189 -5.18 19.94 -10.27
C GLY A 189 -5.21 18.45 -10.59
N ALA A 190 -5.78 17.60 -9.71
CA ALA A 190 -5.92 16.18 -9.98
C ALA A 190 -6.91 15.90 -11.12
N ASN A 191 -6.67 14.89 -11.92
CA ASN A 191 -7.59 14.46 -12.96
C ASN A 191 -8.49 13.34 -12.42
N LEU A 192 -9.69 13.70 -12.04
CA LEU A 192 -10.76 12.81 -11.53
C LEU A 192 -11.85 12.54 -12.59
N ARG A 193 -11.53 12.78 -13.87
CA ARG A 193 -12.49 12.54 -14.94
C ARG A 193 -12.96 11.10 -14.93
N ASP A 194 -14.29 10.87 -15.04
CA ASP A 194 -14.92 9.56 -15.03
C ASP A 194 -14.67 8.73 -13.73
N ALA A 195 -14.08 9.32 -12.67
CA ALA A 195 -13.81 8.62 -11.40
C ALA A 195 -15.09 8.36 -10.60
N ASN A 196 -15.13 7.25 -9.87
CA ASN A 196 -16.23 6.89 -8.98
C ASN A 196 -15.91 7.34 -7.53
N LEU A 197 -16.53 8.41 -7.08
CA LEU A 197 -16.43 8.97 -5.70
C LEU A 197 -17.73 8.73 -4.90
N LEU A 198 -18.54 7.72 -5.27
CA LEU A 198 -19.77 7.38 -4.57
C LEU A 198 -19.49 7.20 -3.08
N ASP A 199 -20.25 7.89 -2.22
CA ASP A 199 -20.15 7.83 -0.76
C ASP A 199 -18.75 8.11 -0.17
N ALA A 200 -17.79 8.63 -0.95
CA ALA A 200 -16.47 9.04 -0.45
C ALA A 200 -16.57 10.19 0.57
N ASP A 201 -15.61 10.30 1.48
CA ASP A 201 -15.54 11.38 2.47
C ASP A 201 -14.54 12.46 2.01
N LEU A 202 -15.04 13.61 1.58
CA LEU A 202 -14.28 14.73 1.02
C LEU A 202 -14.26 15.95 1.96
N ARG A 203 -14.62 15.80 3.23
CA ARG A 203 -14.60 16.91 4.19
C ARG A 203 -13.20 17.49 4.31
N ASP A 204 -13.08 18.82 4.32
CA ASP A 204 -11.82 19.56 4.31
C ASP A 204 -10.91 19.30 3.09
N ALA A 205 -11.34 18.50 2.10
CA ALA A 205 -10.54 18.22 0.91
C ALA A 205 -10.40 19.43 -0.01
N ASN A 206 -9.26 19.55 -0.67
CA ASN A 206 -8.96 20.64 -1.60
C ASN A 206 -8.96 20.16 -3.06
N LEU A 207 -10.04 20.43 -3.80
CA LEU A 207 -10.22 20.07 -5.21
C LEU A 207 -10.05 21.26 -6.17
N LEU A 208 -9.42 22.36 -5.75
CA LEU A 208 -9.17 23.49 -6.65
C LEU A 208 -8.44 23.02 -7.91
N ASP A 209 -8.89 23.51 -9.06
CA ASP A 209 -8.34 23.16 -10.38
C ASP A 209 -8.44 21.66 -10.75
N ALA A 210 -9.10 20.83 -9.95
CA ALA A 210 -9.30 19.42 -10.29
C ALA A 210 -10.31 19.25 -11.44
N ASN A 211 -10.06 18.24 -12.29
CA ASN A 211 -10.99 17.87 -13.36
C ASN A 211 -12.00 16.83 -12.86
N LEU A 212 -13.20 17.26 -12.52
CA LEU A 212 -14.33 16.43 -12.06
C LEU A 212 -15.34 16.07 -13.17
N ARG A 213 -14.95 16.21 -14.44
CA ARG A 213 -15.86 15.95 -15.54
C ARG A 213 -16.31 14.47 -15.50
N ASP A 214 -17.63 14.26 -15.57
CA ASP A 214 -18.27 12.95 -15.56
C ASP A 214 -17.95 12.09 -14.30
N ALA A 215 -17.38 12.67 -13.24
CA ALA A 215 -17.13 12.00 -11.97
C ALA A 215 -18.45 11.76 -11.20
N ASN A 216 -18.57 10.58 -10.57
CA ASN A 216 -19.73 10.23 -9.74
C ASN A 216 -19.48 10.63 -8.28
N LEU A 217 -20.05 11.73 -7.84
CA LEU A 217 -19.97 12.24 -6.45
C LEU A 217 -21.24 11.97 -5.62
N ARG A 218 -22.14 11.14 -6.12
CA ARG A 218 -23.41 10.89 -5.43
C ARG A 218 -23.16 10.34 -4.04
N GLY A 219 -23.75 11.00 -3.03
CA GLY A 219 -23.62 10.61 -1.63
C GLY A 219 -22.29 10.95 -0.99
N ALA A 220 -21.32 11.48 -1.74
CA ALA A 220 -20.04 11.91 -1.16
C ALA A 220 -20.29 12.94 -0.04
N ARG A 221 -19.58 12.78 1.09
CA ARG A 221 -19.68 13.66 2.24
C ARG A 221 -18.76 14.85 2.05
N VAL A 222 -19.30 16.05 2.27
CA VAL A 222 -18.56 17.31 2.17
C VAL A 222 -18.90 18.21 3.33
N ASP A 223 -18.15 19.28 3.51
CA ASP A 223 -18.44 20.33 4.48
C ASP A 223 -18.17 21.71 3.90
N ARG A 224 -18.28 22.76 4.73
CA ARG A 224 -18.02 24.14 4.34
C ARG A 224 -16.54 24.44 3.98
N TRP A 225 -15.63 23.53 4.31
CA TRP A 225 -14.20 23.67 4.09
C TRP A 225 -13.73 22.96 2.81
N THR A 226 -14.55 22.05 2.28
CA THR A 226 -14.29 21.40 0.99
C THR A 226 -14.20 22.47 -0.10
N ARG A 227 -13.07 22.50 -0.83
CA ARG A 227 -12.80 23.49 -1.88
C ARG A 227 -13.01 22.87 -3.25
N TRP A 228 -13.83 23.52 -4.08
CA TRP A 228 -14.21 23.01 -5.39
C TRP A 228 -13.52 23.78 -6.53
N PRO A 229 -13.39 23.16 -7.73
CA PRO A 229 -12.95 23.84 -8.92
C PRO A 229 -13.90 24.99 -9.29
N ASP A 230 -13.37 26.01 -9.96
CA ASP A 230 -14.19 27.15 -10.42
C ASP A 230 -15.34 26.66 -11.31
N GLY A 231 -16.54 27.18 -11.02
CA GLY A 231 -17.77 26.83 -11.78
C GLY A 231 -18.36 25.46 -11.48
N PHE A 232 -17.81 24.68 -10.57
CA PHE A 232 -18.41 23.39 -10.14
C PHE A 232 -19.58 23.62 -9.17
N ASP A 233 -20.72 22.97 -9.43
CA ASP A 233 -21.90 22.98 -8.53
C ASP A 233 -22.03 21.64 -7.76
N PRO A 234 -21.58 21.57 -6.49
CA PRO A 234 -21.64 20.35 -5.71
C PRO A 234 -23.07 19.87 -5.43
N LYS A 235 -24.07 20.79 -5.42
CA LYS A 235 -25.48 20.38 -5.21
C LYS A 235 -26.02 19.57 -6.37
N GLN A 236 -25.66 19.93 -7.61
CA GLN A 236 -26.04 19.16 -8.79
C GLN A 236 -25.34 17.82 -8.85
N ALA A 237 -24.15 17.70 -8.27
CA ALA A 237 -23.40 16.46 -8.19
C ALA A 237 -23.94 15.45 -7.15
N GLY A 238 -24.92 15.84 -6.33
CA GLY A 238 -25.60 14.97 -5.36
C GLY A 238 -24.76 14.65 -4.11
N VAL A 239 -23.85 15.55 -3.73
CA VAL A 239 -23.09 15.43 -2.49
C VAL A 239 -23.95 15.64 -1.24
N ARG A 240 -23.48 15.18 -0.09
CA ARG A 240 -24.12 15.33 1.22
C ARG A 240 -23.27 16.25 2.10
N SER A 241 -23.88 17.30 2.63
CA SER A 241 -23.28 18.25 3.59
C SER A 241 -23.78 17.98 5.00
#